data_bce55a4e1033b06720488a20a0ae1064
#
_entry.id   bce55a4e1033b06720488a20a0ae1064
#
_cell.length_a   1.000
_cell.length_b   1.000
_cell.length_c   1.000
_cell.angle_alpha   90.00
_cell.angle_beta   90.00
_cell.angle_gamma   90.00
#
_symmetry.space_group_name_H-M   'P 1'
#
loop_
_entity.id
_entity.type
_entity.pdbx_description
1 polymer ?
#
loop_
_entity_poly.entity_id
_entity_poly.type
_entity_poly.pdbx_seq_one_letter_code
_entity_poly.pdbx_strand_id
1 'polypeptide(L)'
;MPDELLDIKKQLNETADRLKKTIDMDLFIDIAEAADEIGDSGSADAYNEKNIGNCDQNEFSQNKAINTVNIAVAMDEAFCFYYEDNLRMLEKCGAKLQYFSPLHDTSLPEDCDAMLLGGGYPELYAKELSKNVSMLNAIKKAFRAGMPTVAECGGFMYLHAYIRNICDDTDEQNKADVQNKADIQNDMNKSKLVGALDGGCHFKGKLVRFGYIELAEKHSNFLPQNEKIKAHEFHYYDSPDNGADCIATKPATGRSYDCVISHDNYWLGFPHLYYPSNP
;
A
#
# COMPACT_ATOMS: atom_id res chain seq x y z
N MET A 1 24.58 -4.30 5.35
CA MET A 1 24.54 -2.94 4.74
C MET A 1 25.73 -2.62 3.83
N PRO A 2 27.02 -2.64 4.22
CA PRO A 2 28.11 -2.39 3.27
C PRO A 2 28.20 -3.41 2.14
N ASP A 3 27.94 -4.68 2.43
CA ASP A 3 28.05 -5.77 1.46
C ASP A 3 26.92 -5.76 0.41
N GLU A 4 25.70 -5.41 0.81
CA GLU A 4 24.57 -5.24 -0.10
C GLU A 4 24.77 -4.07 -1.07
N LEU A 5 25.33 -2.95 -0.60
CA LEU A 5 25.68 -1.81 -1.44
C LEU A 5 26.78 -2.13 -2.46
N LEU A 6 27.73 -3.00 -2.11
CA LEU A 6 28.76 -3.47 -3.01
C LEU A 6 28.19 -4.40 -4.09
N ASP A 7 27.26 -5.27 -3.71
CA ASP A 7 26.60 -6.19 -4.65
C ASP A 7 25.71 -5.42 -5.64
N ILE A 8 24.93 -4.43 -5.17
CA ILE A 8 24.12 -3.54 -6.04
C ILE A 8 25.00 -2.79 -7.04
N LYS A 9 26.13 -2.23 -6.59
CA LYS A 9 27.07 -1.55 -7.51
C LYS A 9 27.63 -2.49 -8.56
N LYS A 10 27.94 -3.73 -8.18
CA LYS A 10 28.41 -4.75 -9.13
C LYS A 10 27.33 -5.09 -10.13
N GLN A 11 26.11 -5.35 -9.69
CA GLN A 11 24.97 -5.64 -10.57
C GLN A 11 24.64 -4.49 -11.52
N LEU A 12 24.71 -3.23 -11.05
CA LEU A 12 24.54 -2.04 -11.87
C LEU A 12 25.61 -1.94 -12.96
N ASN A 13 26.87 -2.18 -12.60
CA ASN A 13 27.97 -2.15 -13.57
C ASN A 13 27.83 -3.27 -14.62
N GLU A 14 27.52 -4.48 -14.19
CA GLU A 14 27.26 -5.61 -15.12
C GLU A 14 26.09 -5.33 -16.05
N THR A 15 25.05 -4.71 -15.56
CA THR A 15 23.88 -4.30 -16.34
C THR A 15 24.25 -3.19 -17.32
N ALA A 16 25.00 -2.18 -16.89
CA ALA A 16 25.48 -1.12 -17.76
C ALA A 16 26.38 -1.64 -18.89
N ASP A 17 27.25 -2.61 -18.58
CA ASP A 17 28.12 -3.24 -19.58
C ASP A 17 27.33 -4.10 -20.59
N ARG A 18 26.22 -4.72 -20.18
CA ARG A 18 25.30 -5.41 -21.08
C ARG A 18 24.55 -4.41 -21.99
N LEU A 19 24.03 -3.32 -21.41
CA LEU A 19 23.34 -2.28 -22.16
C LEU A 19 24.23 -1.67 -23.24
N LYS A 20 25.49 -1.32 -22.92
CA LYS A 20 26.48 -0.79 -23.87
C LYS A 20 26.76 -1.73 -25.07
N LYS A 21 26.57 -3.04 -24.88
CA LYS A 21 26.77 -4.06 -25.93
C LYS A 21 25.52 -4.30 -26.78
N THR A 22 24.35 -3.95 -26.28
CA THR A 22 23.06 -4.31 -26.89
C THR A 22 22.29 -3.10 -27.39
N ILE A 23 22.64 -1.92 -26.94
CA ILE A 23 22.00 -0.65 -27.34
C ILE A 23 23.08 0.21 -28.00
N ASP A 24 22.76 0.78 -29.17
CA ASP A 24 23.53 1.84 -29.78
C ASP A 24 23.31 3.12 -28.96
N MET A 25 24.27 3.39 -28.06
CA MET A 25 24.15 4.51 -27.12
C MET A 25 24.26 5.87 -27.84
N ASP A 26 25.00 5.95 -28.95
CA ASP A 26 25.14 7.18 -29.72
C ASP A 26 23.80 7.50 -30.39
N LEU A 27 23.18 6.51 -31.03
CA LEU A 27 21.84 6.66 -31.60
C LEU A 27 20.79 6.99 -30.56
N PHE A 28 20.89 6.39 -29.38
CA PHE A 28 19.98 6.69 -28.28
C PHE A 28 20.08 8.15 -27.81
N ILE A 29 21.32 8.66 -27.68
CA ILE A 29 21.59 10.06 -27.31
C ILE A 29 21.10 10.98 -28.45
N ASP A 30 21.39 10.68 -29.70
CA ASP A 30 20.95 11.47 -30.86
C ASP A 30 19.43 11.60 -30.92
N ILE A 31 18.69 10.49 -30.63
CA ILE A 31 17.22 10.51 -30.54
C ILE A 31 16.75 11.38 -29.37
N ALA A 32 17.41 11.27 -28.21
CA ALA A 32 17.05 12.06 -27.03
C ALA A 32 17.32 13.56 -27.23
N GLU A 33 18.42 13.92 -27.90
CA GLU A 33 18.76 15.31 -28.21
C GLU A 33 17.89 15.90 -29.34
N ALA A 34 17.42 15.05 -30.25
CA ALA A 34 16.50 15.45 -31.33
C ALA A 34 15.03 15.52 -30.87
N ALA A 35 14.73 15.04 -29.67
CA ALA A 35 13.40 15.20 -29.10
C ALA A 35 13.12 16.69 -28.86
N ASP A 36 11.94 17.14 -29.31
CA ASP A 36 11.48 18.50 -29.03
C ASP A 36 11.56 18.72 -27.51
N GLU A 37 12.03 19.90 -27.09
CA GLU A 37 11.89 20.31 -25.68
C GLU A 37 10.43 20.09 -25.28
N ILE A 38 10.22 19.33 -24.23
CA ILE A 38 8.90 19.28 -23.57
C ILE A 38 8.66 20.71 -23.14
N GLY A 39 7.98 21.47 -24.01
CA GLY A 39 7.69 22.88 -23.77
C GLY A 39 7.07 22.95 -22.38
N ASP A 40 7.50 23.93 -21.62
CA ASP A 40 6.88 24.33 -20.37
C ASP A 40 5.47 24.91 -20.67
N SER A 41 4.71 24.12 -21.44
CA SER A 41 3.33 24.38 -21.82
C SER A 41 2.48 24.11 -20.58
N GLY A 42 2.54 25.10 -19.72
CA GLY A 42 1.59 25.26 -18.63
C GLY A 42 1.55 24.05 -17.72
N SER A 43 2.22 24.15 -16.60
CA SER A 43 2.08 23.38 -15.35
C SER A 43 1.61 21.92 -15.56
N ALA A 44 2.23 21.00 -14.90
CA ALA A 44 1.76 19.61 -14.75
C ALA A 44 0.24 19.54 -14.44
N ASP A 45 -0.35 20.64 -14.03
CA ASP A 45 -1.78 20.87 -13.79
C ASP A 45 -2.65 20.77 -15.05
N ALA A 46 -2.18 21.19 -16.23
CA ALA A 46 -3.00 21.17 -17.45
C ALA A 46 -3.20 19.76 -18.05
N TYR A 47 -2.31 18.82 -17.79
CA TYR A 47 -2.47 17.42 -18.21
C TYR A 47 -3.38 16.63 -17.25
N ASN A 48 -3.44 17.06 -15.98
CA ASN A 48 -4.24 16.43 -14.95
C ASN A 48 -5.69 16.91 -14.94
N GLU A 49 -5.97 18.16 -15.33
CA GLU A 49 -7.35 18.70 -15.28
C GLU A 49 -8.34 18.00 -16.24
N LYS A 50 -7.86 17.36 -17.31
CA LYS A 50 -8.75 16.66 -18.25
C LYS A 50 -9.02 15.20 -17.89
N ASN A 51 -8.24 14.61 -17.00
CA ASN A 51 -8.34 13.20 -16.64
C ASN A 51 -8.70 12.96 -15.16
N ILE A 52 -8.62 13.97 -14.33
CA ILE A 52 -9.19 13.91 -12.98
C ILE A 52 -10.65 14.32 -13.14
N GLY A 53 -11.55 13.34 -13.03
CA GLY A 53 -12.97 13.61 -13.04
C GLY A 53 -13.26 14.83 -12.17
N ASN A 54 -14.06 15.74 -12.68
CA ASN A 54 -14.52 16.90 -11.92
C ASN A 54 -15.11 16.38 -10.60
N CYS A 55 -14.36 16.51 -9.53
CA CYS A 55 -14.99 16.62 -8.23
C CYS A 55 -15.83 17.89 -8.36
N ASP A 56 -17.14 17.73 -8.58
CA ASP A 56 -18.05 18.85 -8.82
C ASP A 56 -18.03 19.77 -7.60
N GLN A 57 -17.16 20.78 -7.64
CA GLN A 57 -17.11 21.83 -6.61
C GLN A 57 -18.47 22.54 -6.45
N ASN A 58 -19.40 22.35 -7.41
CA ASN A 58 -20.73 22.92 -7.37
C ASN A 58 -21.71 22.18 -6.44
N GLU A 59 -21.54 20.90 -6.17
CA GLU A 59 -22.37 20.21 -5.18
C GLU A 59 -21.89 20.44 -3.75
N PHE A 60 -20.58 20.67 -3.55
CA PHE A 60 -20.01 20.99 -2.24
C PHE A 60 -20.09 22.46 -1.85
N SER A 61 -20.34 23.35 -2.81
CA SER A 61 -20.33 24.84 -2.58
C SER A 61 -21.63 25.45 -2.07
N GLN A 62 -22.69 24.64 -1.91
CA GLN A 62 -23.93 25.17 -1.33
C GLN A 62 -24.15 24.72 0.11
N ASN A 63 -23.70 25.57 1.05
CA ASN A 63 -24.12 25.61 2.45
C ASN A 63 -23.62 24.48 3.40
N LYS A 64 -22.29 24.46 3.67
CA LYS A 64 -21.77 24.21 5.03
C LYS A 64 -20.35 24.77 5.06
N ALA A 65 -19.90 25.36 6.16
CA ALA A 65 -18.48 25.49 6.44
C ALA A 65 -17.89 24.09 6.28
N ILE A 66 -17.10 23.88 5.21
CA ILE A 66 -16.45 22.59 4.97
C ILE A 66 -15.46 22.45 6.12
N ASN A 67 -15.81 21.65 7.14
CA ASN A 67 -14.85 21.28 8.15
C ASN A 67 -13.74 20.54 7.42
N THR A 68 -12.54 21.09 7.41
CA THR A 68 -11.37 20.44 6.84
C THR A 68 -11.19 19.09 7.54
N VAL A 69 -11.15 18.00 6.78
CA VAL A 69 -10.90 16.66 7.31
C VAL A 69 -9.40 16.44 7.39
N ASN A 70 -8.89 16.18 8.58
CA ASN A 70 -7.48 15.87 8.78
C ASN A 70 -7.26 14.36 8.62
N ILE A 71 -6.48 13.94 7.64
CA ILE A 71 -6.17 12.53 7.38
C ILE A 71 -4.73 12.23 7.83
N ALA A 72 -4.59 11.35 8.80
CA ALA A 72 -3.28 10.81 9.20
C ALA A 72 -2.80 9.80 8.14
N VAL A 73 -1.69 10.10 7.49
CA VAL A 73 -1.11 9.26 6.42
C VAL A 73 0.19 8.63 6.90
N ALA A 74 0.23 7.30 6.98
CA ALA A 74 1.45 6.58 7.33
C ALA A 74 2.49 6.72 6.22
N MET A 75 3.64 7.33 6.50
CA MET A 75 4.68 7.59 5.50
C MET A 75 6.07 7.45 6.12
N ASP A 76 6.75 6.36 5.80
CA ASP A 76 8.14 6.10 6.16
C ASP A 76 8.72 4.98 5.27
N GLU A 77 9.86 4.41 5.65
CA GLU A 77 10.55 3.36 4.90
C GLU A 77 9.71 2.06 4.79
N ALA A 78 8.81 1.81 5.75
CA ALA A 78 7.93 0.65 5.74
C ALA A 78 6.63 0.90 4.96
N PHE A 79 6.20 2.16 4.84
CA PHE A 79 4.95 2.58 4.21
C PHE A 79 5.22 3.70 3.20
N CYS A 80 5.70 3.34 2.02
CA CYS A 80 6.18 4.30 1.02
C CYS A 80 5.46 4.19 -0.34
N PHE A 81 4.49 3.27 -0.48
CA PHE A 81 3.81 3.08 -1.75
C PHE A 81 2.46 3.80 -1.75
N TYR A 82 2.42 4.96 -2.42
CA TYR A 82 1.24 5.76 -2.67
C TYR A 82 1.23 6.25 -4.11
N TYR A 83 0.04 6.34 -4.70
CA TYR A 83 -0.13 7.12 -5.92
C TYR A 83 -0.22 8.60 -5.54
N GLU A 84 0.69 9.41 -6.05
CA GLU A 84 0.69 10.86 -5.83
C GLU A 84 -0.64 11.50 -6.25
N ASP A 85 -1.25 10.98 -7.33
CA ASP A 85 -2.55 11.43 -7.80
C ASP A 85 -3.68 11.21 -6.77
N ASN A 86 -3.61 10.12 -6.00
CA ASN A 86 -4.56 9.86 -4.92
C ASN A 86 -4.43 10.92 -3.81
N LEU A 87 -3.21 11.21 -3.38
CA LEU A 87 -2.94 12.18 -2.32
C LEU A 87 -3.41 13.57 -2.75
N ARG A 88 -3.05 13.99 -3.96
CA ARG A 88 -3.51 15.27 -4.54
C ARG A 88 -5.01 15.34 -4.69
N MET A 89 -5.67 14.25 -5.01
CA MET A 89 -7.13 14.20 -5.11
C MET A 89 -7.78 14.41 -3.75
N LEU A 90 -7.30 13.77 -2.69
CA LEU A 90 -7.78 13.97 -1.33
C LEU A 90 -7.64 15.46 -0.91
N GLU A 91 -6.50 16.07 -1.21
CA GLU A 91 -6.28 17.50 -0.93
C GLU A 91 -7.23 18.39 -1.74
N LYS A 92 -7.45 18.10 -3.02
CA LYS A 92 -8.43 18.82 -3.87
C LYS A 92 -9.87 18.68 -3.34
N CYS A 93 -10.20 17.56 -2.72
CA CYS A 93 -11.48 17.35 -2.04
C CYS A 93 -11.57 18.03 -0.67
N GLY A 94 -10.53 18.77 -0.24
CA GLY A 94 -10.53 19.57 1.00
C GLY A 94 -9.91 18.84 2.20
N ALA A 95 -9.30 17.69 2.01
CA ALA A 95 -8.56 17.03 3.08
C ALA A 95 -7.24 17.74 3.37
N LYS A 96 -6.82 17.72 4.64
CA LYS A 96 -5.47 18.07 5.08
C LYS A 96 -4.72 16.81 5.44
N LEU A 97 -3.66 16.51 4.70
CA LEU A 97 -2.82 15.34 4.95
C LEU A 97 -1.80 15.65 6.05
N GLN A 98 -1.75 14.79 7.07
CA GLN A 98 -0.82 14.85 8.18
C GLN A 98 -0.01 13.57 8.18
N TYR A 99 1.25 13.66 7.76
CA TYR A 99 2.12 12.50 7.67
C TYR A 99 2.65 12.10 9.04
N PHE A 100 2.72 10.79 9.28
CA PHE A 100 3.34 10.22 10.47
C PHE A 100 4.14 8.97 10.11
N SER A 101 5.12 8.63 10.94
CA SER A 101 5.95 7.45 10.76
C SER A 101 5.59 6.35 11.75
N PRO A 102 5.01 5.24 11.30
CA PRO A 102 4.85 4.06 12.16
C PRO A 102 6.15 3.53 12.78
N LEU A 103 7.29 3.75 12.14
CA LEU A 103 8.60 3.35 12.66
C LEU A 103 9.16 4.30 13.71
N HIS A 104 9.02 5.61 13.51
CA HIS A 104 9.80 6.63 14.25
C HIS A 104 8.95 7.46 15.20
N ASP A 105 7.65 7.65 14.93
CA ASP A 105 6.76 8.41 15.81
C ASP A 105 6.15 7.50 16.88
N THR A 106 5.74 8.10 18.00
CA THR A 106 5.15 7.38 19.14
C THR A 106 3.64 7.51 19.26
N SER A 107 3.02 8.37 18.44
CA SER A 107 1.58 8.64 18.43
C SER A 107 1.10 9.04 17.03
N LEU A 108 -0.20 8.97 16.81
CA LEU A 108 -0.83 9.60 15.65
C LEU A 108 -0.76 11.12 15.76
N PRO A 109 -0.84 11.85 14.64
CA PRO A 109 -1.00 13.31 14.64
C PRO A 109 -2.20 13.74 15.50
N GLU A 110 -2.10 14.90 16.12
CA GLU A 110 -3.20 15.48 16.87
C GLU A 110 -4.35 15.88 15.91
N ASP A 111 -5.58 15.80 16.39
CA ASP A 111 -6.78 16.22 15.67
C ASP A 111 -6.98 15.54 14.30
N CYS A 112 -6.53 14.28 14.13
CA CYS A 112 -6.83 13.51 12.93
C CYS A 112 -8.24 12.90 12.98
N ASP A 113 -8.97 13.05 11.87
CA ASP A 113 -10.34 12.56 11.70
C ASP A 113 -10.39 11.19 11.01
N ALA A 114 -9.37 10.86 10.23
CA ALA A 114 -9.27 9.62 9.48
C ALA A 114 -7.82 9.14 9.37
N MET A 115 -7.63 7.89 8.96
CA MET A 115 -6.33 7.25 8.83
C MET A 115 -6.18 6.57 7.47
N LEU A 116 -5.07 6.83 6.78
CA LEU A 116 -4.66 6.17 5.54
C LEU A 116 -3.35 5.42 5.79
N LEU A 117 -3.42 4.10 5.75
CA LEU A 117 -2.29 3.19 5.85
C LEU A 117 -2.02 2.59 4.47
N GLY A 118 -1.09 3.16 3.74
CA GLY A 118 -0.79 2.75 2.36
C GLY A 118 0.07 1.50 2.27
N GLY A 119 0.47 1.21 1.05
CA GLY A 119 1.34 0.09 0.77
C GLY A 119 2.79 0.33 1.18
N GLY A 120 3.58 -0.71 1.05
CA GLY A 120 5.01 -0.72 1.38
C GLY A 120 5.47 -2.12 1.73
N TYR A 121 6.50 -2.17 2.57
CA TYR A 121 7.21 -3.40 2.91
C TYR A 121 7.32 -3.59 4.43
N PRO A 122 6.20 -3.64 5.19
CA PRO A 122 6.24 -3.78 6.65
C PRO A 122 6.92 -5.06 7.11
N GLU A 123 6.99 -6.09 6.27
CA GLU A 123 7.70 -7.33 6.55
C GLU A 123 9.21 -7.15 6.71
N LEU A 124 9.80 -6.19 5.98
CA LEU A 124 11.23 -5.87 6.09
C LEU A 124 11.57 -5.15 7.40
N TYR A 125 10.60 -4.46 7.97
CA TYR A 125 10.71 -3.66 9.20
C TYR A 125 9.91 -4.24 10.36
N ALA A 126 9.46 -5.49 10.25
CA ALA A 126 8.53 -6.08 11.20
C ALA A 126 9.04 -6.11 12.64
N LYS A 127 10.35 -6.30 12.83
CA LYS A 127 10.99 -6.28 14.15
C LYS A 127 11.00 -4.87 14.76
N GLU A 128 11.28 -3.86 13.95
CA GLU A 128 11.30 -2.45 14.34
C GLU A 128 9.88 -1.98 14.66
N LEU A 129 8.92 -2.23 13.78
CA LEU A 129 7.51 -1.94 13.99
C LEU A 129 6.98 -2.58 15.26
N SER A 130 7.34 -3.83 15.55
CA SER A 130 6.89 -4.54 16.76
C SER A 130 7.41 -3.94 18.06
N LYS A 131 8.54 -3.22 18.03
CA LYS A 131 9.11 -2.53 19.19
C LYS A 131 8.40 -1.21 19.49
N ASN A 132 7.77 -0.61 18.50
CA ASN A 132 7.05 0.66 18.68
C ASN A 132 5.65 0.43 19.27
N VAL A 133 5.61 -0.10 20.48
CA VAL A 133 4.37 -0.47 21.19
C VAL A 133 3.43 0.73 21.36
N SER A 134 3.97 1.93 21.51
CA SER A 134 3.18 3.16 21.65
C SER A 134 2.35 3.41 20.40
N MET A 135 2.97 3.37 19.21
CA MET A 135 2.30 3.57 17.93
C MET A 135 1.29 2.43 17.63
N LEU A 136 1.67 1.16 17.88
CA LEU A 136 0.76 0.02 17.72
C LEU A 136 -0.53 0.22 18.54
N ASN A 137 -0.38 0.65 19.79
CA ASN A 137 -1.53 0.90 20.67
C ASN A 137 -2.35 2.12 20.24
N ALA A 138 -1.70 3.19 19.76
CA ALA A 138 -2.37 4.40 19.25
C ALA A 138 -3.27 4.08 18.07
N ILE A 139 -2.73 3.38 17.05
CA ILE A 139 -3.48 2.95 15.86
C ILE A 139 -4.62 2.00 16.26
N LYS A 140 -4.34 0.99 17.08
CA LYS A 140 -5.35 0.04 17.55
C LYS A 140 -6.51 0.74 18.28
N LYS A 141 -6.19 1.70 19.15
CA LYS A 141 -7.17 2.47 19.89
C LYS A 141 -8.02 3.32 18.96
N ALA A 142 -7.41 4.03 18.02
CA ALA A 142 -8.10 4.87 17.03
C ALA A 142 -9.04 4.03 16.15
N PHE A 143 -8.55 2.92 15.59
CA PHE A 143 -9.34 2.00 14.79
C PHE A 143 -10.55 1.45 15.55
N ARG A 144 -10.34 0.97 16.79
CA ARG A 144 -11.42 0.44 17.64
C ARG A 144 -12.41 1.51 18.10
N ALA A 145 -11.99 2.75 18.17
CA ALA A 145 -12.88 3.88 18.44
C ALA A 145 -13.73 4.30 17.23
N GLY A 146 -13.56 3.62 16.10
CA GLY A 146 -14.33 3.88 14.87
C GLY A 146 -13.73 4.95 13.97
N MET A 147 -12.44 5.28 14.12
CA MET A 147 -11.79 6.22 13.21
C MET A 147 -11.85 5.69 11.77
N PRO A 148 -12.38 6.47 10.82
CA PRO A 148 -12.39 6.09 9.41
C PRO A 148 -11.00 5.69 8.93
N THR A 149 -10.88 4.51 8.30
CA THR A 149 -9.58 3.92 7.97
C THR A 149 -9.58 3.28 6.59
N VAL A 150 -8.65 3.68 5.75
CA VAL A 150 -8.29 2.95 4.53
C VAL A 150 -6.92 2.30 4.76
N ALA A 151 -6.84 0.98 4.54
CA ALA A 151 -5.58 0.26 4.67
C ALA A 151 -5.34 -0.64 3.44
N GLU A 152 -4.26 -0.37 2.72
CA GLU A 152 -3.91 -1.01 1.47
C GLU A 152 -2.64 -1.84 1.63
N CYS A 153 -2.63 -3.08 1.16
CA CYS A 153 -1.46 -3.97 1.07
C CYS A 153 -0.61 -4.01 2.36
N GLY A 154 0.50 -3.30 2.42
CA GLY A 154 1.35 -3.21 3.62
C GLY A 154 0.60 -2.66 4.83
N GLY A 155 -0.24 -1.64 4.65
CA GLY A 155 -1.10 -1.09 5.70
C GLY A 155 -2.13 -2.09 6.21
N PHE A 156 -2.73 -2.87 5.31
CA PHE A 156 -3.62 -3.98 5.68
C PHE A 156 -2.87 -5.05 6.47
N MET A 157 -1.67 -5.43 6.04
CA MET A 157 -0.82 -6.36 6.79
C MET A 157 -0.50 -5.84 8.20
N TYR A 158 -0.24 -4.54 8.33
CA TYR A 158 0.12 -3.89 9.60
C TYR A 158 -1.02 -3.91 10.64
N LEU A 159 -2.28 -3.89 10.19
CA LEU A 159 -3.44 -3.98 11.08
C LEU A 159 -3.64 -5.36 11.72
N HIS A 160 -3.03 -6.42 11.20
CA HIS A 160 -3.11 -7.77 11.76
C HIS A 160 -2.40 -7.89 13.12
N ALA A 161 -2.66 -8.99 13.82
CA ALA A 161 -2.05 -9.25 15.13
C ALA A 161 -0.53 -9.48 15.05
N TYR A 162 -0.07 -10.07 13.96
CA TYR A 162 1.35 -10.32 13.74
C TYR A 162 1.67 -10.52 12.26
N ILE A 163 2.93 -10.40 11.93
CA ILE A 163 3.49 -10.88 10.67
C ILE A 163 4.51 -11.98 10.96
N ARG A 164 4.52 -13.02 10.13
CA ARG A 164 5.52 -14.07 10.23
C ARG A 164 6.71 -13.68 9.36
N ASN A 165 7.86 -13.49 10.01
CA ASN A 165 9.11 -13.19 9.32
C ASN A 165 9.51 -14.36 8.42
N ILE A 166 10.16 -14.05 7.30
CA ILE A 166 10.84 -15.06 6.48
C ILE A 166 11.96 -15.61 7.36
N CYS A 167 11.91 -16.89 7.69
CA CYS A 167 13.08 -17.55 8.25
C CYS A 167 14.08 -17.71 7.10
N ASP A 168 15.31 -17.33 7.32
CA ASP A 168 16.44 -17.86 6.54
C ASP A 168 16.56 -19.36 6.87
N ASP A 169 15.64 -20.16 6.32
CA ASP A 169 15.70 -21.63 6.37
C ASP A 169 16.83 -22.11 5.43
N THR A 170 18.08 -21.66 5.70
CA THR A 170 19.27 -22.22 5.07
C THR A 170 19.70 -23.54 5.71
N ASP A 171 19.00 -24.02 6.74
CA ASP A 171 19.26 -25.31 7.39
C ASP A 171 18.24 -26.38 6.97
N GLU A 172 18.29 -26.83 5.71
CA GLU A 172 17.54 -28.01 5.22
C GLU A 172 17.97 -29.37 5.86
N GLN A 173 18.91 -29.39 6.79
CA GLN A 173 19.52 -30.62 7.28
C GLN A 173 18.95 -31.22 8.57
N ASN A 174 17.91 -30.63 9.21
CA ASN A 174 17.37 -31.19 10.46
C ASN A 174 15.85 -31.45 10.42
N LYS A 175 15.39 -32.26 9.46
CA LYS A 175 13.97 -32.67 9.34
C LYS A 175 13.52 -33.86 10.20
N ALA A 176 14.27 -34.28 11.21
CA ALA A 176 14.01 -35.57 11.85
C ALA A 176 13.47 -35.56 13.30
N ASP A 177 13.21 -34.40 13.96
CA ASP A 177 12.70 -34.43 15.35
C ASP A 177 11.73 -33.28 15.68
N VAL A 178 10.61 -33.18 14.96
CA VAL A 178 9.90 -31.87 14.85
C VAL A 178 8.43 -31.84 15.32
N GLN A 179 7.91 -32.74 16.13
CA GLN A 179 6.52 -32.55 16.57
C GLN A 179 6.40 -31.55 17.77
N ASN A 180 7.39 -31.48 18.66
CA ASN A 180 7.34 -30.59 19.84
C ASN A 180 8.17 -29.28 19.69
N LYS A 181 9.01 -29.15 18.65
CA LYS A 181 9.76 -27.92 18.36
C LYS A 181 9.00 -26.97 17.43
N ALA A 182 8.05 -27.49 16.66
CA ALA A 182 7.31 -26.70 15.66
C ALA A 182 6.47 -25.57 16.29
N ASP A 183 5.88 -25.80 17.46
CA ASP A 183 5.04 -24.77 18.11
C ASP A 183 5.88 -23.68 18.77
N ILE A 184 7.03 -24.02 19.37
CA ILE A 184 7.94 -23.05 19.98
C ILE A 184 8.67 -22.24 18.89
N GLN A 185 9.09 -22.87 17.81
CA GLN A 185 9.73 -22.21 16.67
C GLN A 185 8.74 -21.37 15.85
N ASN A 186 7.47 -21.78 15.83
CA ASN A 186 6.37 -21.04 15.22
C ASN A 186 6.10 -19.68 15.91
N ASP A 187 6.35 -19.55 17.20
CA ASP A 187 6.14 -18.31 17.95
C ASP A 187 7.37 -17.37 17.89
N MET A 188 8.56 -17.91 17.73
CA MET A 188 9.81 -17.14 17.67
C MET A 188 9.95 -16.28 16.40
N ASN A 189 9.24 -16.64 15.33
CA ASN A 189 9.31 -15.96 14.03
C ASN A 189 8.17 -14.98 13.78
N LYS A 190 7.38 -14.67 14.80
CA LYS A 190 6.28 -13.71 14.71
C LYS A 190 6.69 -12.35 15.27
N SER A 191 6.58 -11.31 14.47
CA SER A 191 6.62 -9.92 14.93
C SER A 191 5.20 -9.43 15.18
N LYS A 192 4.93 -8.97 16.41
CA LYS A 192 3.63 -8.40 16.78
C LYS A 192 3.41 -7.10 16.03
N LEU A 193 2.19 -6.90 15.54
CA LEU A 193 1.76 -5.69 14.87
C LEU A 193 0.56 -5.08 15.61
N VAL A 194 -0.24 -4.24 14.95
CA VAL A 194 -1.34 -3.48 15.57
C VAL A 194 -2.36 -4.38 16.27
N GLY A 195 -2.73 -5.51 15.67
CA GLY A 195 -3.72 -6.41 16.24
C GLY A 195 -5.13 -5.81 16.32
N ALA A 196 -5.48 -4.97 15.36
CA ALA A 196 -6.84 -4.53 15.12
C ALA A 196 -7.66 -5.63 14.44
N LEU A 197 -7.00 -6.39 13.55
CA LEU A 197 -7.50 -7.60 12.91
C LEU A 197 -6.88 -8.85 13.56
N ASP A 198 -7.67 -9.91 13.63
CA ASP A 198 -7.22 -11.20 14.14
C ASP A 198 -6.33 -11.92 13.13
N GLY A 199 -5.53 -12.86 13.62
CA GLY A 199 -4.61 -13.61 12.79
C GLY A 199 -3.36 -12.85 12.38
N GLY A 200 -2.65 -13.37 11.39
CA GLY A 200 -1.39 -12.77 10.94
C GLY A 200 -1.08 -13.07 9.50
N CYS A 201 -0.31 -12.20 8.89
CA CYS A 201 0.15 -12.36 7.52
C CYS A 201 1.40 -13.23 7.45
N HIS A 202 1.53 -13.98 6.36
CA HIS A 202 2.66 -14.90 6.15
C HIS A 202 3.08 -14.94 4.69
N PHE A 203 4.38 -15.12 4.49
CA PHE A 203 4.97 -15.26 3.17
C PHE A 203 4.55 -16.59 2.52
N LYS A 204 4.14 -16.56 1.27
CA LYS A 204 3.68 -17.75 0.52
C LYS A 204 4.76 -18.43 -0.32
N GLY A 205 5.99 -17.92 -0.29
CA GLY A 205 7.08 -18.45 -1.13
C GLY A 205 6.94 -18.16 -2.62
N LYS A 206 5.85 -17.54 -3.03
CA LYS A 206 5.54 -17.15 -4.41
C LYS A 206 4.61 -15.96 -4.44
N LEU A 207 4.55 -15.31 -5.59
CA LEU A 207 3.60 -14.24 -5.84
C LEU A 207 2.16 -14.75 -5.67
N VAL A 208 1.40 -14.14 -4.77
CA VAL A 208 0.00 -14.51 -4.48
C VAL A 208 -0.92 -13.91 -5.53
N ARG A 209 -0.81 -12.59 -5.73
CA ARG A 209 -1.59 -11.85 -6.73
C ARG A 209 -0.73 -10.79 -7.39
N PHE A 210 -1.07 -10.51 -8.66
CA PHE A 210 -0.36 -9.52 -9.47
C PHE A 210 -1.25 -8.93 -10.54
N GLY A 211 -1.11 -7.62 -10.76
CA GLY A 211 -1.62 -6.88 -11.92
C GLY A 211 -2.87 -6.08 -11.64
N TYR A 212 -3.37 -5.46 -12.68
CA TYR A 212 -4.51 -4.54 -12.62
C TYR A 212 -5.83 -5.30 -12.44
N ILE A 213 -6.74 -4.68 -11.69
CA ILE A 213 -8.09 -5.18 -11.39
C ILE A 213 -9.08 -4.01 -11.41
N GLU A 214 -10.34 -4.34 -11.61
CA GLU A 214 -11.47 -3.49 -11.28
C GLU A 214 -12.18 -4.07 -10.06
N LEU A 215 -12.45 -3.22 -9.09
CA LEU A 215 -13.16 -3.56 -7.86
C LEU A 215 -14.58 -3.03 -7.92
N ALA A 216 -15.53 -3.87 -7.57
CA ALA A 216 -16.94 -3.50 -7.33
C ALA A 216 -17.29 -3.91 -5.90
N GLU A 217 -17.85 -3.00 -5.13
CA GLU A 217 -18.29 -3.27 -3.77
C GLU A 217 -19.70 -3.92 -3.79
N LYS A 218 -19.92 -4.90 -2.90
CA LYS A 218 -21.21 -5.63 -2.84
C LYS A 218 -22.29 -4.88 -2.06
N HIS A 219 -21.91 -4.04 -1.12
CA HIS A 219 -22.82 -3.43 -0.14
C HIS A 219 -22.86 -1.89 -0.15
N SER A 220 -22.18 -1.24 -1.07
CA SER A 220 -22.20 0.23 -1.27
C SER A 220 -21.90 1.03 0.01
N ASN A 221 -20.88 0.63 0.77
CA ASN A 221 -20.41 1.39 1.92
C ASN A 221 -19.53 2.58 1.49
N PHE A 222 -18.64 2.36 0.52
CA PHE A 222 -17.71 3.35 -0.01
C PHE A 222 -17.98 3.68 -1.49
N LEU A 223 -18.31 2.67 -2.29
CA LEU A 223 -18.62 2.86 -3.71
C LEU A 223 -20.13 2.83 -3.94
N PRO A 224 -20.68 3.75 -4.74
CA PRO A 224 -22.06 3.67 -5.17
C PRO A 224 -22.38 2.33 -5.86
N GLN A 225 -23.62 1.91 -5.79
CA GLN A 225 -24.04 0.64 -6.38
C GLN A 225 -23.75 0.60 -7.89
N ASN A 226 -23.14 -0.49 -8.35
CA ASN A 226 -22.69 -0.73 -9.73
C ASN A 226 -21.50 0.12 -10.20
N GLU A 227 -20.93 0.94 -9.35
CA GLU A 227 -19.68 1.61 -9.68
C GLU A 227 -18.47 0.74 -9.41
N LYS A 228 -17.36 1.08 -10.08
CA LYS A 228 -16.13 0.34 -9.99
C LYS A 228 -14.97 1.30 -9.82
N ILE A 229 -13.98 0.88 -9.05
CA ILE A 229 -12.71 1.56 -8.95
C ILE A 229 -11.58 0.67 -9.51
N LYS A 230 -10.63 1.28 -10.21
CA LYS A 230 -9.43 0.58 -10.67
C LYS A 230 -8.46 0.43 -9.53
N ALA A 231 -7.79 -0.71 -9.50
CA ALA A 231 -6.77 -1.00 -8.51
C ALA A 231 -5.66 -1.88 -9.11
N HIS A 232 -4.62 -2.07 -8.32
CA HIS A 232 -3.50 -2.92 -8.64
C HIS A 232 -3.17 -3.79 -7.43
N GLU A 233 -2.76 -5.04 -7.65
CA GLU A 233 -2.25 -5.92 -6.61
C GLU A 233 -0.84 -6.38 -6.95
N PHE A 234 0.02 -6.43 -5.94
CA PHE A 234 1.34 -7.03 -6.03
C PHE A 234 1.79 -7.44 -4.63
N HIS A 235 1.60 -8.72 -4.25
CA HIS A 235 1.99 -9.17 -2.93
C HIS A 235 2.40 -10.64 -2.90
N TYR A 236 3.39 -10.94 -2.04
CA TYR A 236 3.90 -12.27 -1.73
C TYR A 236 3.40 -12.80 -0.39
N TYR A 237 2.87 -11.90 0.45
CA TYR A 237 2.24 -12.23 1.72
C TYR A 237 0.75 -12.46 1.52
N ASP A 238 0.16 -13.23 2.43
CA ASP A 238 -1.27 -13.50 2.43
C ASP A 238 -1.81 -13.46 3.84
N SER A 239 -3.08 -13.11 3.98
CA SER A 239 -3.84 -13.10 5.23
C SER A 239 -4.72 -14.34 5.32
N PRO A 240 -5.07 -14.80 6.52
CA PRO A 240 -6.08 -15.84 6.70
C PRO A 240 -7.47 -15.38 6.24
N ASP A 241 -7.72 -14.07 6.26
CA ASP A 241 -8.95 -13.45 5.80
C ASP A 241 -8.64 -12.22 4.93
N ASN A 242 -8.89 -12.33 3.64
CA ASN A 242 -8.73 -11.24 2.66
C ASN A 242 -10.03 -10.47 2.42
N GLY A 243 -11.09 -10.78 3.16
CA GLY A 243 -12.41 -10.22 2.99
C GLY A 243 -13.19 -10.77 1.79
N ALA A 244 -14.46 -10.40 1.75
CA ALA A 244 -15.39 -10.81 0.69
C ALA A 244 -16.38 -9.71 0.33
N ASP A 245 -16.14 -8.46 0.73
CA ASP A 245 -17.10 -7.36 0.51
C ASP A 245 -16.96 -6.73 -0.87
N CYS A 246 -15.84 -7.01 -1.58
CA CYS A 246 -15.64 -6.59 -2.95
C CYS A 246 -15.40 -7.77 -3.89
N ILE A 247 -15.74 -7.57 -5.16
CA ILE A 247 -15.38 -8.45 -6.26
C ILE A 247 -14.30 -7.77 -7.08
N ALA A 248 -13.11 -8.37 -7.10
CA ALA A 248 -12.04 -7.98 -8.01
C ALA A 248 -12.20 -8.73 -9.33
N THR A 249 -12.14 -8.02 -10.45
CA THR A 249 -12.16 -8.59 -11.79
C THR A 249 -10.90 -8.19 -12.55
N LYS A 250 -10.20 -9.16 -13.12
CA LYS A 250 -9.04 -8.92 -13.99
C LYS A 250 -9.51 -8.57 -15.41
N PRO A 251 -9.31 -7.35 -15.90
CA PRO A 251 -9.82 -6.93 -17.21
C PRO A 251 -9.32 -7.80 -18.36
N ALA A 252 -8.04 -8.24 -18.30
CA ALA A 252 -7.42 -9.02 -19.35
C ALA A 252 -7.98 -10.44 -19.52
N THR A 253 -8.56 -11.04 -18.45
CA THR A 253 -8.97 -12.46 -18.45
C THR A 253 -10.41 -12.68 -18.06
N GLY A 254 -11.10 -11.67 -17.51
CA GLY A 254 -12.41 -11.78 -16.92
C GLY A 254 -12.48 -12.59 -15.61
N ARG A 255 -11.32 -13.07 -15.11
CA ARG A 255 -11.28 -13.84 -13.86
C ARG A 255 -11.61 -12.95 -12.68
N SER A 256 -12.54 -13.40 -11.83
CA SER A 256 -12.98 -12.67 -10.65
C SER A 256 -12.71 -13.45 -9.37
N TYR A 257 -12.62 -12.74 -8.25
CA TYR A 257 -12.44 -13.30 -6.91
C TYR A 257 -12.91 -12.29 -5.85
N ASP A 258 -13.29 -12.81 -4.70
CA ASP A 258 -13.65 -12.00 -3.55
C ASP A 258 -12.40 -11.44 -2.86
N CYS A 259 -12.52 -10.22 -2.35
CA CYS A 259 -11.48 -9.53 -1.58
C CYS A 259 -12.07 -8.35 -0.81
N VAL A 260 -11.23 -7.68 0.00
CA VAL A 260 -11.54 -6.48 0.78
C VAL A 260 -12.54 -6.75 1.90
N ILE A 261 -12.21 -6.26 3.07
CA ILE A 261 -13.08 -6.12 4.22
C ILE A 261 -13.54 -4.66 4.23
N SER A 262 -14.82 -4.42 3.96
CA SER A 262 -15.42 -3.09 3.91
C SER A 262 -16.56 -2.99 4.92
N HIS A 263 -16.61 -1.87 5.63
CA HIS A 263 -17.65 -1.54 6.58
C HIS A 263 -17.85 -0.02 6.59
N ASP A 264 -18.86 0.48 7.28
CA ASP A 264 -19.24 1.91 7.31
C ASP A 264 -18.07 2.89 7.49
N ASN A 265 -17.01 2.48 8.18
CA ASN A 265 -15.88 3.33 8.52
C ASN A 265 -14.51 2.77 8.14
N TYR A 266 -14.41 1.68 7.42
CA TYR A 266 -13.12 1.20 6.96
C TYR A 266 -13.18 0.40 5.65
N TRP A 267 -12.07 0.49 4.90
CA TRP A 267 -11.77 -0.27 3.70
C TRP A 267 -10.39 -0.90 3.84
N LEU A 268 -10.29 -2.21 3.91
CA LEU A 268 -9.06 -2.92 4.25
C LEU A 268 -8.82 -4.05 3.25
N GLY A 269 -7.64 -4.09 2.62
CA GLY A 269 -7.32 -5.18 1.69
C GLY A 269 -5.95 -5.05 1.05
N PHE A 270 -5.60 -6.03 0.21
CA PHE A 270 -4.36 -5.99 -0.56
C PHE A 270 -4.39 -5.06 -1.79
N PRO A 271 -5.55 -4.79 -2.43
CA PRO A 271 -5.59 -3.88 -3.56
C PRO A 271 -5.11 -2.47 -3.22
N HIS A 272 -4.30 -1.89 -4.12
CA HIS A 272 -3.93 -0.48 -4.14
C HIS A 272 -4.93 0.24 -5.04
N LEU A 273 -5.74 1.11 -4.47
CA LEU A 273 -6.79 1.83 -5.18
C LEU A 273 -6.20 2.98 -6.00
N TYR A 274 -6.81 3.26 -7.15
CA TYR A 274 -6.53 4.45 -7.95
C TYR A 274 -7.76 5.37 -7.93
N TYR A 275 -7.81 6.31 -6.99
CA TYR A 275 -8.96 7.16 -6.71
C TYR A 275 -9.45 7.96 -7.93
N PRO A 276 -8.55 8.52 -8.80
CA PRO A 276 -9.00 9.24 -9.98
C PRO A 276 -9.78 8.40 -11.00
N SER A 277 -9.84 7.09 -10.84
CA SER A 277 -10.65 6.24 -11.71
C SER A 277 -12.13 6.16 -11.34
N ASN A 278 -12.44 6.62 -10.12
CA ASN A 278 -13.80 6.81 -9.60
C ASN A 278 -13.73 7.91 -8.53
N PRO A 279 -13.73 9.19 -8.96
CA PRO A 279 -13.52 10.37 -8.12
C PRO A 279 -14.73 10.67 -7.21
#